data_b8383769ee5fec9012eb5fd5c75c526e
#
_entry.id   b8383769ee5fec9012eb5fd5c75c526e
#
_cell.length_a   1.000
_cell.length_b   1.000
_cell.length_c   1.000
_cell.angle_alpha   90.00
_cell.angle_beta   90.00
_cell.angle_gamma   90.00
#
_symmetry.space_group_name_H-M   'P 1'
#
loop_
_entity.id
_entity.type
_entity.pdbx_description
1 polymer ?
#
loop_
_entity_poly.entity_id
_entity_poly.type
_entity_poly.pdbx_seq_one_letter_code
_entity_poly.pdbx_strand_id
1 'polypeptide(L)'
;YGLLVIDPKTDTLVRTIKAPLEKDESGKEEQRGFGSIVLSKDGNLWISVAKDVQGLGAAMNYMLKLSPYTFEMERVYFPEGIEYIPNSWYAWTADGFCASTKENKIYWNGYPPTQGSWFTGYRIYCYDIDKKQFSMVYDVTKMPGNWRLYGTGFRIHPVTDDLYCFLYHEFQDPTHELARISSTGELRNEYSMIQNYWFPAIPVFPDNEAPVISSAMPEDIVLPGIGEEYKLYLGDKVCDKDNMSVSIVKSVITCDNPLSAFVRNDSLVLKATDPVKEGNVTLQFNSNGKLVTHDLAVSTGGDVTSNENMEPTEDIRVFLSGNNLSVVGENIQKIKIYSQTGAKVLERMLASGDAVPVGHLTSGVYIICVEQSNDRITRKILLP
;
A
#
# COMPACT_ATOMS: atom_id res chain seq x y z
N TYR A 1 24.86 -10.32 8.41
CA TYR A 1 24.32 -8.95 8.36
C TYR A 1 23.26 -8.90 7.27
N GLY A 2 22.04 -8.49 7.61
CA GLY A 2 20.91 -8.42 6.69
C GLY A 2 19.63 -8.03 7.42
N LEU A 3 18.55 -7.86 6.68
CA LEU A 3 17.21 -7.70 7.22
C LEU A 3 16.61 -9.07 7.51
N LEU A 4 16.08 -9.23 8.69
CA LEU A 4 15.36 -10.43 9.09
C LEU A 4 13.87 -10.20 8.84
N VAL A 5 13.25 -11.08 8.07
CA VAL A 5 11.79 -11.13 7.90
C VAL A 5 11.26 -12.18 8.86
N ILE A 6 10.47 -11.73 9.83
CA ILE A 6 9.91 -12.60 10.88
C ILE A 6 8.40 -12.65 10.72
N ASP A 7 7.81 -13.82 10.81
CA ASP A 7 6.37 -13.99 10.92
C ASP A 7 5.92 -13.63 12.34
N PRO A 8 5.14 -12.53 12.53
CA PRO A 8 4.74 -12.09 13.86
C PRO A 8 3.71 -13.00 14.54
N LYS A 9 3.12 -13.97 13.82
CA LYS A 9 2.17 -14.93 14.40
C LYS A 9 2.89 -16.13 15.03
N THR A 10 4.03 -16.49 14.49
CA THR A 10 4.76 -17.69 14.90
C THR A 10 6.14 -17.40 15.49
N ASP A 11 6.57 -16.14 15.48
CA ASP A 11 7.92 -15.67 15.86
C ASP A 11 9.03 -16.41 15.11
N THR A 12 8.73 -16.91 13.90
CA THR A 12 9.70 -17.67 13.10
C THR A 12 10.37 -16.79 12.06
N LEU A 13 11.64 -17.05 11.81
CA LEU A 13 12.40 -16.43 10.73
C LEU A 13 11.91 -16.97 9.38
N VAL A 14 11.28 -16.11 8.59
CA VAL A 14 10.82 -16.45 7.23
C VAL A 14 11.97 -16.36 6.24
N ARG A 15 12.77 -15.30 6.33
CA ARG A 15 13.85 -15.01 5.38
C ARG A 15 14.89 -14.06 5.97
N THR A 16 16.12 -14.18 5.47
CA THR A 16 17.17 -13.17 5.64
C THR A 16 17.46 -12.53 4.28
N ILE A 17 17.36 -11.21 4.21
CA ILE A 17 17.70 -10.42 3.03
C ILE A 17 19.11 -9.87 3.26
N LYS A 18 20.06 -10.25 2.43
CA LYS A 18 21.46 -9.77 2.51
C LYS A 18 21.60 -8.42 1.84
N ALA A 19 22.43 -7.56 2.42
CA ALA A 19 22.85 -6.33 1.75
C ALA A 19 23.66 -6.67 0.47
N PRO A 20 23.76 -5.74 -0.50
CA PRO A 20 24.48 -5.97 -1.73
C PRO A 20 25.96 -6.31 -1.50
N LEU A 21 26.50 -7.17 -2.36
CA LEU A 21 27.93 -7.35 -2.54
C LEU A 21 28.39 -6.38 -3.62
N GLU A 22 29.47 -5.68 -3.36
CA GLU A 22 30.08 -4.76 -4.33
C GLU A 22 31.60 -4.91 -4.33
N LYS A 23 32.20 -4.61 -5.46
CA LYS A 23 33.66 -4.59 -5.57
C LYS A 23 34.20 -3.25 -5.06
N ASP A 24 35.22 -3.31 -4.24
CA ASP A 24 36.01 -2.16 -3.85
C ASP A 24 36.94 -1.70 -5.02
N GLU A 25 37.73 -0.65 -4.76
CA GLU A 25 38.66 -0.10 -5.74
C GLU A 25 39.75 -1.10 -6.16
N SER A 26 40.01 -2.13 -5.34
CA SER A 26 40.96 -3.22 -5.65
C SER A 26 40.33 -4.37 -6.43
N GLY A 27 38.98 -4.34 -6.63
CA GLY A 27 38.22 -5.39 -7.28
C GLY A 27 37.79 -6.53 -6.33
N LYS A 28 38.08 -6.41 -5.03
CA LYS A 28 37.63 -7.36 -4.00
C LYS A 28 36.17 -7.16 -3.69
N GLU A 29 35.39 -8.24 -3.64
CA GLU A 29 34.00 -8.19 -3.23
C GLU A 29 33.87 -7.93 -1.72
N GLU A 30 33.11 -6.89 -1.38
CA GLU A 30 32.80 -6.52 -0.02
C GLU A 30 31.28 -6.46 0.21
N GLN A 31 30.87 -7.03 1.33
CA GLN A 31 29.49 -6.95 1.78
C GLN A 31 29.20 -5.53 2.27
N ARG A 32 28.12 -4.90 1.75
CA ARG A 32 27.63 -3.63 2.27
C ARG A 32 26.81 -3.84 3.54
N GLY A 33 26.63 -2.77 4.31
CA GLY A 33 25.77 -2.73 5.48
C GLY A 33 24.45 -2.03 5.17
N PHE A 34 23.39 -2.42 5.86
CA PHE A 34 22.14 -1.64 5.90
C PHE A 34 22.20 -0.61 7.02
N GLY A 35 21.78 0.61 6.72
CA GLY A 35 21.60 1.68 7.67
C GLY A 35 20.15 1.83 8.10
N SER A 36 19.58 3.03 7.95
CA SER A 36 18.16 3.30 8.24
C SER A 36 17.24 2.65 7.23
N ILE A 37 16.06 2.30 7.70
CA ILE A 37 14.97 1.78 6.88
C ILE A 37 13.70 2.58 7.12
N VAL A 38 13.01 2.96 6.05
CA VAL A 38 11.72 3.64 6.13
C VAL A 38 10.74 3.02 5.14
N LEU A 39 9.46 3.09 5.48
CA LEU A 39 8.36 2.66 4.62
C LEU A 39 7.80 3.89 3.90
N SER A 40 7.73 3.86 2.57
CA SER A 40 7.10 4.91 1.77
C SER A 40 5.62 4.64 1.52
N LYS A 41 4.91 5.67 1.09
CA LYS A 41 3.46 5.60 0.83
C LYS A 41 3.08 4.57 -0.24
N ASP A 42 3.96 4.26 -1.19
CA ASP A 42 3.77 3.21 -2.20
C ASP A 42 3.98 1.78 -1.67
N GLY A 43 4.23 1.64 -0.35
CA GLY A 43 4.40 0.34 0.30
C GLY A 43 5.78 -0.28 0.14
N ASN A 44 6.75 0.42 -0.47
CA ASN A 44 8.12 -0.06 -0.57
C ASN A 44 8.95 0.36 0.63
N LEU A 45 9.93 -0.46 0.96
CA LEU A 45 10.94 -0.12 1.96
C LEU A 45 12.11 0.58 1.26
N TRP A 46 12.55 1.68 1.85
CA TRP A 46 13.73 2.41 1.41
C TRP A 46 14.81 2.31 2.46
N ILE A 47 16.03 2.05 2.02
CA ILE A 47 17.12 1.65 2.91
C ILE A 47 18.35 2.47 2.54
N SER A 48 18.94 3.12 3.53
CA SER A 48 20.28 3.69 3.37
C SER A 48 21.33 2.59 3.43
N VAL A 49 22.43 2.76 2.71
CA VAL A 49 23.47 1.74 2.57
C VAL A 49 24.80 2.28 3.08
N ALA A 50 25.43 1.52 3.95
CA ALA A 50 26.77 1.79 4.47
C ALA A 50 27.83 1.10 3.62
N LYS A 51 29.02 1.69 3.57
CA LYS A 51 30.17 1.14 2.85
C LYS A 51 30.63 -0.21 3.41
N ASP A 52 30.53 -0.41 4.71
CA ASP A 52 30.94 -1.65 5.36
C ASP A 52 29.78 -2.34 6.09
N VAL A 53 29.98 -3.62 6.44
CA VAL A 53 29.00 -4.47 7.12
C VAL A 53 28.69 -4.03 8.55
N GLN A 54 29.54 -3.24 9.17
CA GLN A 54 29.35 -2.75 10.53
C GLN A 54 28.55 -1.45 10.55
N GLY A 55 28.20 -0.89 9.40
CA GLY A 55 27.59 0.41 9.27
C GLY A 55 28.55 1.57 9.62
N LEU A 56 29.84 1.25 9.68
CA LEU A 56 30.94 2.14 10.09
C LEU A 56 31.60 2.74 8.86
N GLY A 57 30.97 3.32 8.00
CA GLY A 57 31.65 3.83 6.83
C GLY A 57 30.93 5.01 6.19
N ALA A 58 31.57 5.58 5.20
CA ALA A 58 30.92 6.58 4.38
C ALA A 58 29.61 6.03 3.79
N ALA A 59 28.62 6.89 3.68
CA ALA A 59 27.41 6.54 2.96
C ALA A 59 27.72 6.14 1.52
N MET A 60 26.94 5.22 0.98
CA MET A 60 27.02 4.92 -0.44
C MET A 60 26.31 6.02 -1.25
N ASN A 61 26.69 6.16 -2.50
CA ASN A 61 26.11 7.11 -3.45
C ASN A 61 24.74 6.66 -4.01
N TYR A 62 24.05 5.76 -3.30
CA TYR A 62 22.72 5.27 -3.64
C TYR A 62 21.96 4.86 -2.38
N MET A 63 20.65 4.80 -2.51
CA MET A 63 19.75 4.13 -1.59
C MET A 63 19.10 2.93 -2.27
N LEU A 64 18.61 1.99 -1.48
CA LEU A 64 17.89 0.81 -1.98
C LEU A 64 16.40 0.98 -1.81
N LYS A 65 15.66 0.66 -2.87
CA LYS A 65 14.23 0.40 -2.83
C LYS A 65 14.03 -1.10 -2.76
N LEU A 66 13.31 -1.58 -1.76
CA LEU A 66 13.02 -2.98 -1.54
C LEU A 66 11.51 -3.21 -1.54
N SER A 67 11.02 -4.09 -2.41
CA SER A 67 9.64 -4.55 -2.33
C SER A 67 9.47 -5.53 -1.15
N PRO A 68 8.59 -5.26 -0.17
CA PRO A 68 8.38 -6.17 0.95
C PRO A 68 7.66 -7.46 0.53
N TYR A 69 7.13 -7.52 -0.69
CA TYR A 69 6.36 -8.66 -1.20
C TYR A 69 7.21 -9.60 -2.07
N THR A 70 7.99 -9.02 -3.00
CA THR A 70 8.86 -9.81 -3.90
C THR A 70 10.28 -9.93 -3.41
N PHE A 71 10.68 -9.04 -2.49
CA PHE A 71 12.05 -8.89 -1.98
C PHE A 71 13.07 -8.48 -3.04
N GLU A 72 12.59 -7.97 -4.17
CA GLU A 72 13.45 -7.39 -5.19
C GLU A 72 14.01 -6.05 -4.72
N MET A 73 15.29 -5.82 -5.01
CA MET A 73 16.00 -4.59 -4.65
C MET A 73 16.38 -3.82 -5.90
N GLU A 74 16.11 -2.51 -5.88
CA GLU A 74 16.50 -1.55 -6.91
C GLU A 74 17.46 -0.53 -6.29
N ARG A 75 18.53 -0.16 -7.00
CA ARG A 75 19.42 0.93 -6.59
C ARG A 75 18.95 2.25 -7.19
N VAL A 76 18.81 3.25 -6.34
CA VAL A 76 18.52 4.63 -6.74
C VAL A 76 19.74 5.49 -6.42
N TYR A 77 20.49 5.85 -7.44
CA TYR A 77 21.72 6.60 -7.30
C TYR A 77 21.47 8.09 -7.10
N PHE A 78 22.24 8.70 -6.21
CA PHE A 78 22.22 10.14 -6.01
C PHE A 78 22.94 10.84 -7.16
N PRO A 79 22.31 11.82 -7.81
CA PRO A 79 22.96 12.60 -8.85
C PRO A 79 24.02 13.54 -8.26
N GLU A 80 24.86 14.08 -9.13
CA GLU A 80 25.85 15.09 -8.74
C GLU A 80 25.19 16.29 -8.01
N GLY A 81 25.82 16.72 -6.92
CA GLY A 81 25.33 17.82 -6.10
C GLY A 81 24.31 17.45 -5.02
N ILE A 82 23.83 16.21 -5.00
CA ILE A 82 23.01 15.68 -3.90
C ILE A 82 23.90 14.97 -2.88
N GLU A 83 23.81 15.42 -1.64
CA GLU A 83 24.56 14.80 -0.53
C GLU A 83 23.90 13.47 -0.13
N TYR A 84 24.70 12.54 0.38
CA TYR A 84 24.25 11.19 0.70
C TYR A 84 23.50 11.13 2.02
N ILE A 85 22.78 10.05 2.25
CA ILE A 85 22.15 9.79 3.55
C ILE A 85 23.26 9.49 4.56
N PRO A 86 23.30 10.16 5.74
CA PRO A 86 24.36 9.91 6.70
C PRO A 86 24.27 8.48 7.23
N ASN A 87 25.40 7.82 7.25
CA ASN A 87 25.61 6.59 7.99
C ASN A 87 26.55 6.90 9.13
N SER A 88 26.06 6.82 10.32
CA SER A 88 26.87 7.11 11.48
C SER A 88 27.75 5.91 11.84
N TRP A 89 28.91 6.23 12.40
CA TRP A 89 29.83 5.25 12.97
C TRP A 89 29.19 4.40 14.10
N TYR A 90 28.10 4.88 14.63
CA TYR A 90 27.24 4.17 15.57
C TYR A 90 25.94 3.79 14.84
N ALA A 91 25.85 2.56 14.34
CA ALA A 91 24.72 2.02 13.55
C ALA A 91 23.33 2.16 14.20
N TRP A 92 23.27 2.62 15.42
CA TRP A 92 22.09 2.88 16.24
C TRP A 92 21.54 4.30 16.13
N THR A 93 22.21 5.16 15.37
CA THR A 93 21.86 6.59 15.27
C THR A 93 21.41 7.00 13.86
N ALA A 94 21.15 6.05 12.99
CA ALA A 94 20.78 6.29 11.61
C ALA A 94 19.35 6.82 11.44
N ASP A 95 19.00 7.84 12.20
CA ASP A 95 17.68 8.50 12.20
C ASP A 95 17.63 9.73 11.27
N GLY A 96 18.52 9.82 10.30
CA GLY A 96 18.60 10.92 9.35
C GLY A 96 17.73 10.74 8.09
N PHE A 97 16.76 9.82 8.10
CA PHE A 97 16.00 9.41 6.96
C PHE A 97 14.54 9.17 7.36
N CYS A 98 13.58 9.76 6.66
CA CYS A 98 12.15 9.58 6.93
C CYS A 98 11.32 9.66 5.64
N ALA A 99 10.09 9.16 5.69
CA ALA A 99 9.15 9.19 4.58
C ALA A 99 7.90 9.99 4.94
N SER A 100 7.34 10.73 3.97
CA SER A 100 6.06 11.40 4.10
C SER A 100 4.95 10.37 4.27
N THR A 101 3.98 10.71 5.12
CA THR A 101 2.75 9.95 5.27
C THR A 101 1.69 10.35 4.24
N LYS A 102 1.82 11.53 3.65
CA LYS A 102 0.84 12.14 2.73
C LYS A 102 1.20 11.99 1.27
N GLU A 103 2.49 12.09 0.96
CA GLU A 103 3.02 12.07 -0.39
C GLU A 103 4.00 10.92 -0.58
N ASN A 104 4.23 10.50 -1.80
CA ASN A 104 5.22 9.47 -2.08
C ASN A 104 6.63 10.08 -2.15
N LYS A 105 7.11 10.56 -1.00
CA LYS A 105 8.36 11.30 -0.84
C LYS A 105 9.19 10.79 0.33
N ILE A 106 10.49 10.88 0.17
CA ILE A 106 11.49 10.54 1.18
C ILE A 106 12.35 11.76 1.45
N TYR A 107 12.69 11.98 2.70
CA TYR A 107 13.51 13.10 3.16
C TYR A 107 14.71 12.60 3.94
N TRP A 108 15.84 13.30 3.82
CA TRP A 108 17.03 13.04 4.62
C TRP A 108 17.84 14.30 4.83
N ASN A 109 18.60 14.31 5.90
CA ASN A 109 19.66 15.28 6.10
C ASN A 109 20.89 14.82 5.29
N GLY A 110 21.36 15.65 4.38
CA GLY A 110 22.51 15.35 3.55
C GLY A 110 23.82 15.37 4.33
N TYR A 111 24.73 14.49 3.94
CA TYR A 111 26.08 14.43 4.46
C TYR A 111 27.10 14.55 3.31
N PRO A 112 27.96 15.58 3.32
CA PRO A 112 28.94 15.74 2.26
C PRO A 112 30.00 14.62 2.32
N PRO A 113 30.26 13.92 1.22
CA PRO A 113 31.13 12.74 1.22
C PRO A 113 32.60 13.03 1.52
N THR A 114 32.99 14.29 1.52
CA THR A 114 34.40 14.74 1.65
C THR A 114 34.78 15.21 3.06
N GLN A 115 33.82 15.32 3.96
CA GLN A 115 34.10 15.79 5.33
C GLN A 115 34.16 14.61 6.31
N GLY A 116 35.33 14.34 6.84
CA GLY A 116 35.53 13.41 7.93
C GLY A 116 35.00 13.91 9.29
N SER A 117 34.05 14.85 9.30
CA SER A 117 33.44 15.37 10.52
C SER A 117 32.19 14.56 10.88
N TRP A 118 32.19 14.10 12.04
CA TRP A 118 31.24 13.26 12.72
C TRP A 118 29.87 13.96 12.78
N PHE A 119 28.81 13.33 12.18
CA PHE A 119 27.40 13.61 12.46
C PHE A 119 26.73 14.86 11.90
N THR A 120 27.37 15.70 11.11
CA THR A 120 26.79 16.98 10.75
C THR A 120 26.74 17.21 9.24
N GLY A 121 25.57 17.55 8.76
CA GLY A 121 25.32 18.04 7.41
C GLY A 121 24.79 19.47 7.43
N TYR A 122 24.45 19.98 6.27
CA TYR A 122 23.96 21.34 6.13
C TYR A 122 22.61 21.45 5.40
N ARG A 123 22.19 20.38 4.72
CA ARG A 123 21.06 20.43 3.82
C ARG A 123 20.11 19.29 4.04
N ILE A 124 18.83 19.59 3.88
CA ILE A 124 17.77 18.58 3.83
C ILE A 124 17.41 18.37 2.38
N TYR A 125 17.35 17.13 2.00
CA TYR A 125 16.98 16.71 0.65
C TYR A 125 15.68 15.93 0.65
N CYS A 126 15.06 15.88 -0.54
CA CYS A 126 13.86 15.11 -0.84
C CYS A 126 14.05 14.32 -2.13
N TYR A 127 13.53 13.11 -2.16
CA TYR A 127 13.31 12.34 -3.36
C TYR A 127 11.81 12.14 -3.55
N ASP A 128 11.26 12.71 -4.62
CA ASP A 128 9.89 12.48 -5.07
C ASP A 128 9.88 11.17 -5.88
N ILE A 129 9.29 10.13 -5.31
CA ILE A 129 9.31 8.77 -5.86
C ILE A 129 8.51 8.71 -7.16
N ASP A 130 7.36 9.41 -7.21
CA ASP A 130 6.48 9.40 -8.38
C ASP A 130 7.13 10.09 -9.57
N LYS A 131 7.81 11.21 -9.32
CA LYS A 131 8.51 11.98 -10.37
C LYS A 131 9.93 11.50 -10.62
N LYS A 132 10.48 10.64 -9.75
CA LYS A 132 11.90 10.24 -9.75
C LYS A 132 12.86 11.42 -9.73
N GLN A 133 12.55 12.43 -8.90
CA GLN A 133 13.30 13.68 -8.83
C GLN A 133 13.87 13.94 -7.46
N PHE A 134 15.13 14.35 -7.44
CA PHE A 134 15.81 14.84 -6.24
C PHE A 134 15.71 16.35 -6.15
N SER A 135 15.56 16.87 -4.95
CA SER A 135 15.55 18.30 -4.67
C SER A 135 16.13 18.61 -3.29
N MET A 136 16.69 19.80 -3.15
CA MET A 136 17.06 20.34 -1.84
C MET A 136 15.84 21.02 -1.24
N VAL A 137 15.49 20.68 -0.01
CA VAL A 137 14.34 21.25 0.72
C VAL A 137 14.79 22.46 1.53
N TYR A 138 15.89 22.34 2.27
CA TYR A 138 16.37 23.38 3.16
C TYR A 138 17.90 23.38 3.29
N ASP A 139 18.46 24.56 3.48
CA ASP A 139 19.89 24.76 3.71
C ASP A 139 20.09 25.57 5.02
N VAL A 140 20.57 24.93 6.05
CA VAL A 140 20.74 25.54 7.39
C VAL A 140 21.85 26.62 7.41
N THR A 141 22.71 26.68 6.38
CA THR A 141 23.70 27.75 6.26
C THR A 141 23.07 29.11 6.04
N LYS A 142 21.78 29.15 5.68
CA LYS A 142 20.98 30.39 5.54
C LYS A 142 20.49 30.93 6.89
N MET A 143 20.59 30.13 7.95
CA MET A 143 20.25 30.58 9.29
C MET A 143 21.36 31.44 9.87
N PRO A 144 21.02 32.47 10.68
CA PRO A 144 22.04 33.23 11.42
C PRO A 144 22.75 32.31 12.42
N GLY A 145 24.08 32.31 12.40
CA GLY A 145 24.91 31.39 13.16
C GLY A 145 25.51 30.27 12.31
N ASN A 146 26.40 29.50 12.85
CA ASN A 146 27.03 28.38 12.14
C ASN A 146 26.34 27.07 12.47
N TRP A 147 25.04 26.99 12.16
CA TRP A 147 24.26 25.80 12.42
C TRP A 147 24.58 24.67 11.45
N ARG A 148 24.53 23.48 11.97
CA ARG A 148 24.65 22.22 11.24
C ARG A 148 23.48 21.30 11.59
N LEU A 149 23.07 20.48 10.66
CA LEU A 149 22.10 19.41 10.94
C LEU A 149 22.81 18.29 11.71
N TYR A 150 22.25 17.89 12.83
CA TYR A 150 22.73 16.72 13.53
C TYR A 150 22.27 15.46 12.78
N GLY A 151 23.16 14.46 12.64
CA GLY A 151 22.90 13.25 11.85
C GLY A 151 21.82 12.32 12.41
N THR A 152 21.32 12.62 13.62
CA THR A 152 20.31 11.81 14.30
C THR A 152 19.10 12.65 14.65
N GLY A 153 17.97 12.00 14.92
CA GLY A 153 16.77 12.70 15.36
C GLY A 153 16.05 13.47 14.25
N PHE A 154 16.17 13.02 13.01
CA PHE A 154 15.38 13.55 11.90
C PHE A 154 14.05 12.79 11.82
N ARG A 155 12.95 13.52 11.90
CA ARG A 155 11.59 12.95 11.91
C ARG A 155 10.64 13.80 11.09
N ILE A 156 9.55 13.18 10.65
CA ILE A 156 8.44 13.85 10.00
C ILE A 156 7.19 13.76 10.87
N HIS A 157 6.45 14.84 10.93
CA HIS A 157 5.17 14.86 11.63
C HIS A 157 4.11 14.19 10.74
N PRO A 158 3.46 13.09 11.17
CA PRO A 158 2.60 12.29 10.30
C PRO A 158 1.34 13.01 9.82
N VAL A 159 0.90 14.05 10.53
CA VAL A 159 -0.30 14.84 10.15
C VAL A 159 0.03 16.06 9.31
N THR A 160 1.14 16.75 9.57
CA THR A 160 1.47 18.02 8.90
C THR A 160 2.54 17.89 7.83
N ASP A 161 3.29 16.77 7.79
CA ASP A 161 4.50 16.56 6.98
C ASP A 161 5.63 17.57 7.30
N ASP A 162 5.58 18.22 8.46
CA ASP A 162 6.68 19.06 8.88
C ASP A 162 7.86 18.19 9.33
N LEU A 163 9.03 18.62 8.95
CA LEU A 163 10.30 17.97 9.28
C LEU A 163 10.82 18.51 10.59
N TYR A 164 11.16 17.64 11.53
CA TYR A 164 11.82 17.97 12.77
C TYR A 164 13.25 17.50 12.71
N CYS A 165 14.18 18.40 13.00
CA CYS A 165 15.59 18.10 13.02
C CYS A 165 16.29 18.81 14.17
N PHE A 166 17.36 18.17 14.68
CA PHE A 166 18.25 18.82 15.62
C PHE A 166 19.31 19.61 14.86
N LEU A 167 19.44 20.85 15.28
CA LEU A 167 20.54 21.71 14.89
C LEU A 167 21.64 21.64 15.91
N TYR A 168 22.86 21.59 15.44
CA TYR A 168 24.06 21.58 16.25
C TYR A 168 24.89 22.86 16.00
N HIS A 169 25.32 23.49 17.06
CA HIS A 169 26.22 24.61 16.98
C HIS A 169 27.50 24.28 17.76
N GLU A 170 28.60 24.20 17.04
CA GLU A 170 29.89 23.94 17.62
C GLU A 170 30.39 25.21 18.34
N PHE A 171 30.84 25.07 19.60
CA PHE A 171 31.41 26.15 20.41
C PHE A 171 30.46 27.24 20.91
N GLN A 172 29.16 27.07 20.85
CA GLN A 172 28.18 27.99 21.44
C GLN A 172 27.20 27.26 22.38
N ASP A 173 26.61 28.02 23.27
CA ASP A 173 25.61 27.53 24.22
C ASP A 173 24.27 28.28 23.94
N PRO A 174 23.14 27.57 23.67
CA PRO A 174 22.99 26.13 23.65
C PRO A 174 23.65 25.51 22.43
N THR A 175 24.24 24.34 22.61
CA THR A 175 24.87 23.60 21.47
C THR A 175 23.90 22.89 20.59
N HIS A 176 22.64 22.76 21.00
CA HIS A 176 21.58 22.07 20.24
C HIS A 176 20.28 22.85 20.27
N GLU A 177 19.60 22.88 19.15
CA GLU A 177 18.25 23.38 19.00
C GLU A 177 17.39 22.39 18.21
N LEU A 178 16.09 22.42 18.44
CA LEU A 178 15.10 21.69 17.66
C LEU A 178 14.48 22.64 16.64
N ALA A 179 14.63 22.33 15.37
CA ALA A 179 13.97 23.06 14.29
C ALA A 179 12.78 22.30 13.74
N ARG A 180 11.75 23.04 13.34
CA ARG A 180 10.61 22.56 12.60
C ARG A 180 10.58 23.25 11.23
N ILE A 181 10.70 22.45 10.17
CA ILE A 181 10.78 22.93 8.79
C ILE A 181 9.62 22.30 8.01
N SER A 182 8.89 23.09 7.22
CA SER A 182 7.86 22.53 6.36
C SER A 182 8.45 21.64 5.27
N SER A 183 7.67 20.73 4.72
CA SER A 183 8.06 19.90 3.58
C SER A 183 8.40 20.72 2.32
N THR A 184 8.00 22.00 2.28
CA THR A 184 8.32 22.97 1.21
C THR A 184 9.56 23.84 1.52
N GLY A 185 10.22 23.63 2.66
CA GLY A 185 11.45 24.30 3.02
C GLY A 185 11.27 25.64 3.73
N GLU A 186 10.19 25.83 4.46
CA GLU A 186 9.96 27.01 5.30
C GLU A 186 10.31 26.67 6.77
N LEU A 187 11.21 27.44 7.37
CA LEU A 187 11.47 27.32 8.81
C LEU A 187 10.26 27.88 9.57
N ARG A 188 9.61 27.02 10.35
CA ARG A 188 8.39 27.38 11.09
C ARG A 188 8.65 27.76 12.54
N ASN A 189 9.42 26.94 13.24
CA ASN A 189 9.73 27.14 14.63
C ASN A 189 11.13 26.64 14.96
N GLU A 190 11.79 27.32 15.88
CA GLU A 190 13.00 26.91 16.54
C GLU A 190 12.73 26.81 18.04
N TYR A 191 13.27 25.77 18.66
CA TYR A 191 13.15 25.55 20.10
C TYR A 191 14.53 25.40 20.69
N SER A 192 14.96 26.38 21.52
CA SER A 192 16.22 26.28 22.25
C SER A 192 16.19 25.15 23.27
N MET A 193 17.24 24.37 23.30
CA MET A 193 17.41 23.26 24.25
C MET A 193 18.45 23.59 25.26
N ILE A 194 18.13 23.39 26.54
CA ILE A 194 18.97 23.78 27.68
C ILE A 194 20.11 22.79 27.93
N GLN A 195 20.08 21.59 27.32
CA GLN A 195 21.05 20.53 27.59
C GLN A 195 21.66 19.94 26.30
N ASN A 196 22.92 19.52 26.42
CA ASN A 196 23.61 18.80 25.36
C ASN A 196 23.14 17.34 25.32
N TYR A 197 22.47 16.95 24.26
CA TYR A 197 22.08 15.56 24.00
C TYR A 197 22.97 14.98 22.91
N TRP A 198 23.62 13.86 23.18
CA TRP A 198 24.46 13.19 22.20
C TRP A 198 23.61 12.37 21.18
N PHE A 199 22.45 11.91 21.59
CA PHE A 199 21.57 11.07 20.76
C PHE A 199 20.11 11.44 20.99
N PRO A 200 19.68 12.60 20.47
CA PRO A 200 18.32 13.03 20.67
C PRO A 200 17.35 12.16 19.87
N ALA A 201 16.31 11.69 20.51
CA ALA A 201 15.15 11.12 19.85
C ALA A 201 14.02 12.14 19.91
N ILE A 202 13.42 12.43 18.76
CA ILE A 202 12.22 13.28 18.68
C ILE A 202 11.02 12.37 18.66
N PRO A 203 10.26 12.28 19.76
CA PRO A 203 8.94 11.64 19.71
C PRO A 203 7.98 12.61 19.03
N VAL A 204 7.47 12.23 17.86
CA VAL A 204 6.38 12.92 17.21
C VAL A 204 5.17 12.03 17.37
N PHE A 205 4.36 12.33 18.38
CA PHE A 205 3.14 11.58 18.68
C PHE A 205 1.95 12.54 18.50
N PRO A 206 1.31 12.53 17.35
CA PRO A 206 -0.01 13.13 17.22
C PRO A 206 -1.01 12.38 18.10
N ASP A 207 -2.18 12.98 18.33
CA ASP A 207 -3.30 12.26 18.90
C ASP A 207 -3.55 11.03 18.03
N ASN A 208 -3.39 9.84 18.65
CA ASN A 208 -3.52 8.58 17.95
C ASN A 208 -5.02 8.29 17.73
N GLU A 209 -5.51 8.60 16.55
CA GLU A 209 -6.89 8.34 16.15
C GLU A 209 -7.05 6.88 15.66
N ALA A 210 -8.28 6.39 15.60
CA ALA A 210 -8.55 5.09 15.02
C ALA A 210 -8.63 5.20 13.49
N PRO A 211 -8.24 4.16 12.75
CA PRO A 211 -8.40 4.17 11.30
C PRO A 211 -9.88 4.23 10.91
N VAL A 212 -10.15 4.84 9.77
CA VAL A 212 -11.50 5.04 9.24
C VAL A 212 -11.69 4.16 8.01
N ILE A 213 -12.75 3.37 8.02
CA ILE A 213 -13.14 2.56 6.88
C ILE A 213 -13.85 3.46 5.85
N SER A 214 -13.38 3.40 4.61
CA SER A 214 -13.93 4.16 3.50
C SER A 214 -15.34 3.65 3.12
N SER A 215 -16.21 4.55 2.68
CA SER A 215 -17.48 4.18 2.06
C SER A 215 -17.35 3.37 0.77
N ALA A 216 -16.13 3.28 0.21
CA ALA A 216 -15.82 2.40 -0.91
C ALA A 216 -15.57 0.94 -0.48
N MET A 217 -15.56 0.63 0.82
CA MET A 217 -15.53 -0.74 1.32
C MET A 217 -16.90 -1.38 1.04
N PRO A 218 -16.96 -2.53 0.36
CA PRO A 218 -18.23 -3.20 0.15
C PRO A 218 -18.78 -3.76 1.48
N GLU A 219 -20.09 -3.78 1.61
CA GLU A 219 -20.78 -4.47 2.70
C GLU A 219 -21.05 -5.94 2.34
N ASP A 220 -21.18 -6.22 1.05
CA ASP A 220 -21.44 -7.56 0.52
C ASP A 220 -20.54 -7.89 -0.68
N ILE A 221 -20.20 -9.16 -0.83
CA ILE A 221 -19.40 -9.70 -1.93
C ILE A 221 -20.08 -10.96 -2.47
N VAL A 222 -20.27 -10.97 -3.77
CA VAL A 222 -20.69 -12.18 -4.49
C VAL A 222 -19.46 -12.78 -5.16
N LEU A 223 -19.09 -13.99 -4.77
CA LEU A 223 -17.94 -14.70 -5.34
C LEU A 223 -18.24 -15.16 -6.79
N PRO A 224 -17.23 -15.17 -7.66
CA PRO A 224 -17.43 -15.54 -9.07
C PRO A 224 -17.83 -17.01 -9.27
N GLY A 225 -17.45 -17.90 -8.36
CA GLY A 225 -17.77 -19.31 -8.39
C GLY A 225 -17.14 -20.09 -7.27
N ILE A 226 -17.53 -21.37 -7.14
CA ILE A 226 -16.92 -22.30 -6.18
C ILE A 226 -15.50 -22.64 -6.65
N GLY A 227 -14.55 -22.57 -5.75
CA GLY A 227 -13.15 -22.86 -6.02
C GLY A 227 -12.38 -21.71 -6.68
N GLU A 228 -13.03 -20.63 -7.08
CA GLU A 228 -12.39 -19.46 -7.67
C GLU A 228 -11.98 -18.44 -6.60
N GLU A 229 -10.82 -17.80 -6.81
CA GLU A 229 -10.35 -16.73 -5.92
C GLU A 229 -10.94 -15.38 -6.33
N TYR A 230 -11.55 -14.70 -5.36
CA TYR A 230 -11.91 -13.29 -5.46
C TYR A 230 -10.88 -12.44 -4.71
N LYS A 231 -10.50 -11.30 -5.27
CA LYS A 231 -9.53 -10.39 -4.66
C LYS A 231 -10.11 -8.99 -4.52
N LEU A 232 -10.09 -8.47 -3.30
CA LEU A 232 -10.45 -7.09 -2.98
C LEU A 232 -9.20 -6.36 -2.48
N TYR A 233 -8.75 -5.34 -3.19
CA TYR A 233 -7.67 -4.48 -2.71
C TYR A 233 -8.15 -3.64 -1.53
N LEU A 234 -7.43 -3.68 -0.41
CA LEU A 234 -7.77 -3.02 0.85
C LEU A 234 -7.00 -1.71 1.08
N GLY A 235 -5.95 -1.44 0.30
CA GLY A 235 -5.07 -0.30 0.53
C GLY A 235 -5.76 1.06 0.38
N ASP A 236 -6.84 1.14 -0.41
CA ASP A 236 -7.69 2.32 -0.60
C ASP A 236 -9.03 2.26 0.17
N LYS A 237 -9.26 1.19 0.92
CA LYS A 237 -10.51 0.96 1.68
C LYS A 237 -10.44 1.40 3.12
N VAL A 238 -9.27 1.71 3.61
CA VAL A 238 -9.03 2.18 4.97
C VAL A 238 -7.99 3.29 4.94
N CYS A 239 -8.21 4.33 5.72
CA CYS A 239 -7.27 5.43 5.88
C CYS A 239 -7.12 5.79 7.36
N ASP A 240 -6.04 6.47 7.66
CA ASP A 240 -5.76 7.01 8.98
C ASP A 240 -5.22 8.42 8.83
N LYS A 241 -5.55 9.29 9.77
CA LYS A 241 -5.12 10.68 9.77
C LYS A 241 -3.65 10.82 10.14
N ASP A 242 -3.16 9.94 11.01
CA ASP A 242 -1.83 10.01 11.61
C ASP A 242 -0.92 8.84 11.21
N ASN A 243 -1.37 7.99 10.26
CA ASN A 243 -0.57 6.89 9.76
C ASN A 243 -0.78 6.67 8.25
N MET A 244 0.19 6.04 7.61
CA MET A 244 0.07 5.65 6.20
C MET A 244 -0.87 4.45 6.04
N SER A 245 -1.72 4.44 5.02
CA SER A 245 -2.62 3.31 4.74
C SER A 245 -1.86 1.99 4.54
N VAL A 246 -0.64 2.03 4.00
CA VAL A 246 0.24 0.86 3.85
C VAL A 246 0.78 0.33 5.17
N SER A 247 0.80 1.14 6.22
CA SER A 247 1.23 0.75 7.58
C SER A 247 0.08 0.19 8.42
N ILE A 248 -1.16 0.34 7.96
CA ILE A 248 -2.31 -0.24 8.65
C ILE A 248 -2.29 -1.76 8.46
N VAL A 249 -2.19 -2.49 9.56
CA VAL A 249 -2.22 -3.95 9.53
C VAL A 249 -3.65 -4.42 9.26
N LYS A 250 -3.81 -5.21 8.23
CA LYS A 250 -5.10 -5.76 7.77
C LYS A 250 -5.11 -7.27 8.01
N SER A 251 -6.13 -7.76 8.67
CA SER A 251 -6.25 -9.18 9.01
C SER A 251 -7.69 -9.67 8.92
N VAL A 252 -7.87 -10.95 8.70
CA VAL A 252 -9.13 -11.67 8.86
C VAL A 252 -9.15 -12.24 10.28
N ILE A 253 -10.17 -11.91 11.06
CA ILE A 253 -10.33 -12.42 12.43
C ILE A 253 -11.37 -13.53 12.52
N THR A 254 -12.41 -13.47 11.68
CA THR A 254 -13.39 -14.57 11.55
C THR A 254 -13.70 -14.83 10.08
N CYS A 255 -14.03 -16.08 9.79
CA CYS A 255 -14.44 -16.51 8.47
C CYS A 255 -15.35 -17.73 8.63
N ASP A 256 -16.57 -17.65 8.12
CA ASP A 256 -17.54 -18.73 8.19
C ASP A 256 -17.17 -19.87 7.21
N ASN A 257 -17.39 -21.13 7.62
CA ASN A 257 -17.34 -22.25 6.71
C ASN A 257 -18.53 -22.19 5.73
N PRO A 258 -18.37 -22.54 4.46
CA PRO A 258 -17.18 -23.11 3.81
C PRO A 258 -16.30 -22.05 3.10
N LEU A 259 -16.23 -20.84 3.61
CA LEU A 259 -15.36 -19.78 3.10
C LEU A 259 -13.92 -19.95 3.60
N SER A 260 -12.99 -19.52 2.78
CA SER A 260 -11.60 -19.29 3.14
C SER A 260 -11.25 -17.84 2.85
N ALA A 261 -10.72 -17.14 3.84
CA ALA A 261 -10.36 -15.74 3.74
C ALA A 261 -8.98 -15.48 4.36
N PHE A 262 -8.15 -14.72 3.68
CA PHE A 262 -6.88 -14.24 4.21
C PHE A 262 -6.45 -12.95 3.52
N VAL A 263 -5.58 -12.18 4.15
CA VAL A 263 -4.99 -10.97 3.56
C VAL A 263 -3.60 -11.30 3.03
N ARG A 264 -3.34 -10.91 1.78
CA ARG A 264 -2.03 -11.01 1.13
C ARG A 264 -1.80 -9.80 0.22
N ASN A 265 -0.65 -9.15 0.37
CA ASN A 265 -0.26 -7.98 -0.44
C ASN A 265 -1.35 -6.91 -0.45
N ASP A 266 -1.79 -6.47 0.72
CA ASP A 266 -2.86 -5.49 0.91
C ASP A 266 -4.20 -5.87 0.24
N SER A 267 -4.40 -7.12 -0.10
CA SER A 267 -5.63 -7.60 -0.71
C SER A 267 -6.25 -8.71 0.13
N LEU A 268 -7.56 -8.60 0.37
CA LEU A 268 -8.35 -9.72 0.86
C LEU A 268 -8.51 -10.73 -0.27
N VAL A 269 -8.17 -11.97 0.00
CA VAL A 269 -8.39 -13.10 -0.91
C VAL A 269 -9.49 -13.97 -0.31
N LEU A 270 -10.56 -14.15 -1.05
CA LEU A 270 -11.73 -14.94 -0.67
C LEU A 270 -11.90 -16.12 -1.62
N LYS A 271 -12.31 -17.26 -1.08
CA LYS A 271 -12.64 -18.45 -1.84
C LYS A 271 -13.70 -19.26 -1.09
N ALA A 272 -14.67 -19.81 -1.81
CA ALA A 272 -15.63 -20.78 -1.28
C ALA A 272 -15.27 -22.17 -1.78
N THR A 273 -15.37 -23.19 -0.93
CA THR A 273 -15.22 -24.61 -1.30
C THR A 273 -16.54 -25.29 -1.61
N ASP A 274 -17.63 -24.72 -1.12
CA ASP A 274 -19.01 -25.16 -1.32
C ASP A 274 -19.95 -23.96 -1.51
N PRO A 275 -21.19 -24.12 -1.97
CA PRO A 275 -22.16 -23.05 -2.10
C PRO A 275 -22.42 -22.34 -0.77
N VAL A 276 -22.40 -21.00 -0.80
CA VAL A 276 -22.67 -20.14 0.35
C VAL A 276 -23.81 -19.21 0.00
N LYS A 277 -24.94 -19.32 0.72
CA LYS A 277 -26.05 -18.35 0.59
C LYS A 277 -25.76 -17.08 1.37
N GLU A 278 -25.35 -17.24 2.61
CA GLU A 278 -25.00 -16.18 3.54
C GLU A 278 -23.83 -16.67 4.38
N GLY A 279 -22.72 -16.00 4.27
CA GLY A 279 -21.53 -16.23 5.10
C GLY A 279 -20.93 -14.89 5.48
N ASN A 280 -20.21 -14.86 6.59
CA ASN A 280 -19.56 -13.67 7.08
C ASN A 280 -18.04 -13.82 7.12
N VAL A 281 -17.38 -12.73 6.80
CA VAL A 281 -15.93 -12.55 7.01
C VAL A 281 -15.72 -11.24 7.76
N THR A 282 -15.12 -11.32 8.94
CA THR A 282 -14.77 -10.12 9.71
C THR A 282 -13.32 -9.75 9.46
N LEU A 283 -13.13 -8.54 8.96
CA LEU A 283 -11.82 -7.90 8.83
C LEU A 283 -11.51 -7.07 10.07
N GLN A 284 -10.23 -7.01 10.42
CA GLN A 284 -9.70 -6.11 11.44
C GLN A 284 -8.60 -5.25 10.83
N PHE A 285 -8.66 -3.96 11.13
CA PHE A 285 -7.66 -2.96 10.77
C PHE A 285 -7.03 -2.45 12.06
N ASN A 286 -5.71 -2.55 12.15
CA ASN A 286 -4.93 -2.06 13.28
C ASN A 286 -3.99 -0.97 12.81
N SER A 287 -4.19 0.24 13.31
CA SER A 287 -3.30 1.37 13.08
C SER A 287 -2.78 1.89 14.41
N ASN A 288 -1.48 1.81 14.63
CA ASN A 288 -0.81 2.28 15.86
C ASN A 288 -1.49 1.75 17.15
N GLY A 289 -2.02 0.51 17.11
CA GLY A 289 -2.71 -0.11 18.24
C GLY A 289 -4.19 0.23 18.37
N LYS A 290 -4.75 1.12 17.55
CA LYS A 290 -6.18 1.36 17.44
C LYS A 290 -6.82 0.39 16.46
N LEU A 291 -7.89 -0.25 16.88
CA LEU A 291 -8.56 -1.32 16.14
C LEU A 291 -9.92 -0.88 15.66
N VAL A 292 -10.24 -1.18 14.41
CA VAL A 292 -11.61 -1.15 13.87
C VAL A 292 -11.87 -2.46 13.13
N THR A 293 -13.12 -2.88 13.11
CA THR A 293 -13.56 -4.09 12.42
C THR A 293 -14.60 -3.77 11.37
N HIS A 294 -14.69 -4.62 10.37
CA HIS A 294 -15.70 -4.55 9.32
C HIS A 294 -16.17 -5.95 8.96
N ASP A 295 -17.47 -6.14 8.97
CA ASP A 295 -18.10 -7.39 8.59
C ASP A 295 -18.48 -7.34 7.11
N LEU A 296 -18.12 -8.37 6.38
CA LEU A 296 -18.44 -8.56 4.97
C LEU A 296 -19.41 -9.71 4.84
N ALA A 297 -20.59 -9.46 4.29
CA ALA A 297 -21.47 -10.53 3.84
C ALA A 297 -20.90 -11.14 2.56
N VAL A 298 -20.76 -12.47 2.51
CA VAL A 298 -20.18 -13.17 1.37
C VAL A 298 -21.13 -14.27 0.91
N SER A 299 -21.45 -14.28 -0.39
CA SER A 299 -22.23 -15.34 -0.99
C SER A 299 -21.54 -15.86 -2.25
N THR A 300 -21.81 -17.11 -2.60
CA THR A 300 -21.58 -17.58 -3.96
C THR A 300 -22.79 -17.21 -4.79
N GLY A 301 -22.60 -16.54 -5.92
CA GLY A 301 -23.69 -16.38 -6.87
C GLY A 301 -24.28 -17.76 -7.13
N GLY A 302 -25.57 -17.92 -6.87
CA GLY A 302 -26.20 -19.22 -7.06
C GLY A 302 -25.87 -19.77 -8.44
N ASP A 303 -25.47 -21.03 -8.46
CA ASP A 303 -25.23 -21.76 -9.71
C ASP A 303 -26.44 -21.58 -10.64
N VAL A 304 -26.23 -20.90 -11.75
CA VAL A 304 -27.23 -20.83 -12.83
C VAL A 304 -27.40 -22.23 -13.53
N THR A 305 -26.89 -23.28 -12.88
CA THR A 305 -26.88 -24.64 -13.41
C THR A 305 -27.72 -25.65 -12.63
N SER A 306 -28.46 -25.27 -11.58
CA SER A 306 -29.40 -26.20 -10.97
C SER A 306 -30.85 -25.73 -11.08
N ASN A 307 -31.66 -26.55 -11.77
CA ASN A 307 -33.10 -26.58 -11.71
C ASN A 307 -33.58 -26.96 -10.29
N GLU A 308 -33.50 -26.07 -9.34
CA GLU A 308 -34.18 -26.26 -8.05
C GLU A 308 -34.91 -24.98 -7.62
N ASN A 309 -36.20 -25.08 -7.78
CA ASN A 309 -37.31 -24.40 -7.09
C ASN A 309 -37.01 -23.06 -6.41
N MET A 310 -36.88 -22.00 -7.20
CA MET A 310 -37.26 -20.67 -6.70
C MET A 310 -38.80 -20.61 -6.73
N GLU A 311 -39.40 -20.30 -5.59
CA GLU A 311 -40.83 -19.96 -5.58
C GLU A 311 -41.09 -18.82 -6.56
N PRO A 312 -42.13 -18.93 -7.38
CA PRO A 312 -42.37 -18.01 -8.49
C PRO A 312 -42.98 -16.72 -7.98
N THR A 313 -42.21 -15.66 -7.92
CA THR A 313 -42.75 -14.32 -7.83
C THR A 313 -42.73 -13.56 -9.16
N GLU A 314 -42.21 -14.15 -10.26
CA GLU A 314 -42.36 -13.55 -11.61
C GLU A 314 -42.34 -14.60 -12.72
N ASP A 315 -43.29 -14.48 -13.64
CA ASP A 315 -43.64 -15.42 -14.70
C ASP A 315 -42.64 -15.58 -15.85
N ILE A 316 -41.40 -15.06 -15.74
CA ILE A 316 -40.43 -15.15 -16.83
C ILE A 316 -39.25 -16.06 -16.48
N ARG A 317 -39.04 -17.06 -17.33
CA ARG A 317 -37.93 -18.01 -17.29
C ARG A 317 -37.05 -17.84 -18.52
N VAL A 318 -35.73 -17.75 -18.26
CA VAL A 318 -34.71 -17.69 -19.31
C VAL A 318 -33.81 -18.91 -19.15
N PHE A 319 -33.68 -19.73 -20.20
CA PHE A 319 -32.82 -20.91 -20.17
C PHE A 319 -32.09 -21.12 -21.48
N LEU A 320 -30.89 -21.66 -21.40
CA LEU A 320 -30.04 -22.01 -22.54
C LEU A 320 -30.21 -23.50 -22.86
N SER A 321 -30.51 -23.79 -24.11
CA SER A 321 -30.57 -25.17 -24.63
C SER A 321 -29.72 -25.27 -25.91
N GLY A 322 -28.54 -25.87 -25.75
CA GLY A 322 -27.51 -25.86 -26.79
C GLY A 322 -27.13 -24.42 -27.18
N ASN A 323 -27.20 -24.06 -28.42
CA ASN A 323 -26.88 -22.72 -28.94
C ASN A 323 -28.08 -21.76 -29.00
N ASN A 324 -29.17 -22.09 -28.31
CA ASN A 324 -30.39 -21.28 -28.32
C ASN A 324 -30.76 -20.86 -26.91
N LEU A 325 -31.05 -19.58 -26.74
CA LEU A 325 -31.63 -19.00 -25.56
C LEU A 325 -33.15 -18.96 -25.70
N SER A 326 -33.86 -19.59 -24.79
CA SER A 326 -35.33 -19.58 -24.78
C SER A 326 -35.81 -18.70 -23.60
N VAL A 327 -36.85 -17.92 -23.88
CA VAL A 327 -37.50 -17.06 -22.89
C VAL A 327 -38.98 -17.46 -22.84
N VAL A 328 -39.44 -17.88 -21.66
CA VAL A 328 -40.84 -18.28 -21.42
C VAL A 328 -41.42 -17.37 -20.35
N GLY A 329 -42.58 -16.83 -20.61
CA GLY A 329 -43.32 -15.96 -19.70
C GLY A 329 -44.48 -15.23 -20.40
N GLU A 330 -45.28 -14.49 -19.63
CA GLU A 330 -46.37 -13.70 -20.16
C GLU A 330 -45.89 -12.30 -20.60
N ASN A 331 -46.51 -11.75 -21.63
CA ASN A 331 -46.31 -10.37 -22.10
C ASN A 331 -44.88 -9.99 -22.49
N ILE A 332 -44.06 -10.97 -22.89
CA ILE A 332 -42.72 -10.75 -23.41
C ILE A 332 -42.79 -9.97 -24.72
N GLN A 333 -42.01 -8.89 -24.82
CA GLN A 333 -41.97 -8.07 -26.03
C GLN A 333 -40.60 -8.10 -26.70
N LYS A 334 -39.53 -8.09 -25.88
CA LYS A 334 -38.20 -7.91 -26.44
C LYS A 334 -37.12 -8.49 -25.53
N ILE A 335 -36.02 -8.96 -26.13
CA ILE A 335 -34.78 -9.31 -25.46
C ILE A 335 -33.65 -8.43 -25.96
N LYS A 336 -32.78 -8.02 -25.05
CA LYS A 336 -31.49 -7.39 -25.30
C LYS A 336 -30.39 -8.18 -24.61
N ILE A 337 -29.29 -8.41 -25.30
CA ILE A 337 -28.11 -9.08 -24.72
C ILE A 337 -26.94 -8.11 -24.76
N TYR A 338 -26.26 -7.98 -23.65
CA TYR A 338 -25.09 -7.12 -23.48
C TYR A 338 -23.89 -7.98 -23.14
N SER A 339 -22.73 -7.61 -23.67
CA SER A 339 -21.43 -8.17 -23.22
C SER A 339 -21.08 -7.72 -21.82
N GLN A 340 -20.06 -8.33 -21.21
CA GLN A 340 -19.51 -7.94 -19.91
C GLN A 340 -19.03 -6.48 -19.87
N THR A 341 -18.67 -5.90 -21.03
CA THR A 341 -18.28 -4.49 -21.15
C THR A 341 -19.45 -3.53 -21.30
N GLY A 342 -20.70 -4.02 -21.27
CA GLY A 342 -21.91 -3.23 -21.45
C GLY A 342 -22.29 -2.95 -22.92
N ALA A 343 -21.54 -3.48 -23.89
CA ALA A 343 -21.90 -3.35 -25.31
C ALA A 343 -23.11 -4.23 -25.65
N LYS A 344 -24.14 -3.63 -26.30
CA LYS A 344 -25.28 -4.39 -26.76
C LYS A 344 -24.87 -5.24 -27.98
N VAL A 345 -24.94 -6.57 -27.81
CA VAL A 345 -24.54 -7.56 -28.85
C VAL A 345 -25.71 -8.17 -29.59
N LEU A 346 -26.91 -8.13 -29.00
CA LEU A 346 -28.12 -8.61 -29.63
C LEU A 346 -29.35 -7.84 -29.13
N GLU A 347 -30.29 -7.56 -30.03
CA GLU A 347 -31.64 -7.07 -29.70
C GLU A 347 -32.65 -7.72 -30.62
N ARG A 348 -33.74 -8.28 -30.06
CA ARG A 348 -34.77 -8.96 -30.83
C ARG A 348 -36.14 -8.84 -30.16
N MET A 349 -37.18 -8.65 -30.96
CA MET A 349 -38.56 -8.83 -30.52
C MET A 349 -38.84 -10.31 -30.32
N LEU A 350 -39.52 -10.66 -29.24
CA LEU A 350 -39.81 -12.04 -28.86
C LEU A 350 -41.27 -12.22 -28.47
N ALA A 351 -41.78 -13.41 -28.71
CA ALA A 351 -42.96 -13.95 -28.06
C ALA A 351 -42.57 -15.05 -27.06
N SER A 352 -43.46 -15.38 -26.14
CA SER A 352 -43.20 -16.46 -25.17
C SER A 352 -42.92 -17.78 -25.87
N GLY A 353 -41.82 -18.42 -25.49
CA GLY A 353 -41.35 -19.68 -26.06
C GLY A 353 -40.46 -19.55 -27.30
N ASP A 354 -40.24 -18.34 -27.81
CA ASP A 354 -39.28 -18.12 -28.88
C ASP A 354 -37.84 -18.46 -28.49
N ALA A 355 -37.12 -19.04 -29.46
CA ALA A 355 -35.68 -19.33 -29.27
C ALA A 355 -34.83 -18.27 -29.99
N VAL A 356 -33.85 -17.75 -29.28
CA VAL A 356 -32.87 -16.79 -29.79
C VAL A 356 -31.54 -17.49 -30.03
N PRO A 357 -31.08 -17.61 -31.29
CA PRO A 357 -29.78 -18.21 -31.56
C PRO A 357 -28.64 -17.35 -30.96
N VAL A 358 -27.82 -17.92 -30.11
CA VAL A 358 -26.66 -17.27 -29.46
C VAL A 358 -25.35 -17.96 -29.82
N GLY A 359 -25.33 -19.00 -30.58
CA GLY A 359 -24.13 -19.76 -30.95
C GLY A 359 -23.11 -19.00 -31.81
N HIS A 360 -23.45 -17.78 -32.28
CA HIS A 360 -22.50 -16.88 -32.93
C HIS A 360 -21.80 -15.93 -31.96
N LEU A 361 -22.22 -15.91 -30.70
CA LEU A 361 -21.56 -15.13 -29.65
C LEU A 361 -20.38 -15.94 -29.10
N THR A 362 -19.33 -15.25 -28.71
CA THR A 362 -18.14 -15.90 -28.10
C THR A 362 -18.48 -16.41 -26.70
N SER A 363 -17.80 -17.48 -26.29
CA SER A 363 -17.88 -17.97 -24.90
C SER A 363 -17.61 -16.83 -23.92
N GLY A 364 -18.43 -16.69 -22.88
CA GLY A 364 -18.28 -15.61 -21.93
C GLY A 364 -19.56 -15.25 -21.19
N VAL A 365 -19.43 -14.25 -20.33
CA VAL A 365 -20.54 -13.73 -19.50
C VAL A 365 -21.30 -12.66 -20.26
N TYR A 366 -22.63 -12.79 -20.25
CA TYR A 366 -23.56 -11.83 -20.88
C TYR A 366 -24.65 -11.43 -19.89
N ILE A 367 -25.17 -10.23 -20.07
CA ILE A 367 -26.33 -9.73 -19.34
C ILE A 367 -27.51 -9.73 -20.29
N ILE A 368 -28.55 -10.50 -19.94
CA ILE A 368 -29.81 -10.54 -20.70
C ILE A 368 -30.80 -9.62 -20.01
N CYS A 369 -31.46 -8.82 -20.82
CA CYS A 369 -32.53 -7.96 -20.42
C CYS A 369 -33.79 -8.34 -21.22
N VAL A 370 -34.83 -8.80 -20.52
CA VAL A 370 -36.14 -9.12 -21.11
C VAL A 370 -37.09 -7.99 -20.73
N GLU A 371 -37.71 -7.39 -21.73
CA GLU A 371 -38.70 -6.32 -21.59
C GLU A 371 -40.12 -6.91 -21.79
N GLN A 372 -40.98 -6.59 -20.83
CA GLN A 372 -42.44 -6.82 -20.85
C GLN A 372 -43.16 -5.48 -21.03
N SER A 373 -44.49 -5.52 -21.17
CA SER A 373 -45.29 -4.32 -21.37
C SER A 373 -45.10 -3.22 -20.33
N ASN A 374 -44.86 -3.60 -19.08
CA ASN A 374 -44.77 -2.67 -17.94
C ASN A 374 -43.54 -2.93 -17.02
N ASP A 375 -42.67 -3.90 -17.39
CA ASP A 375 -41.56 -4.30 -16.53
C ASP A 375 -40.32 -4.73 -17.34
N ARG A 376 -39.20 -4.83 -16.63
CA ARG A 376 -37.92 -5.23 -17.22
C ARG A 376 -37.17 -6.16 -16.28
N ILE A 377 -36.88 -7.35 -16.75
CA ILE A 377 -36.12 -8.34 -16.00
C ILE A 377 -34.70 -8.45 -16.56
N THR A 378 -33.71 -8.46 -15.66
CA THR A 378 -32.32 -8.62 -16.07
C THR A 378 -31.76 -9.91 -15.46
N ARG A 379 -31.07 -10.69 -16.29
CA ARG A 379 -30.40 -11.95 -15.90
C ARG A 379 -28.97 -11.99 -16.45
N LYS A 380 -28.06 -12.57 -15.69
CA LYS A 380 -26.70 -12.87 -16.12
C LYS A 380 -26.65 -14.30 -16.61
N ILE A 381 -26.04 -14.57 -17.76
CA ILE A 381 -25.81 -15.91 -18.27
C ILE A 381 -24.35 -16.12 -18.66
N LEU A 382 -23.94 -17.36 -18.64
CA LEU A 382 -22.65 -17.82 -19.17
C LEU A 382 -22.96 -18.59 -20.49
N LEU A 383 -22.40 -18.13 -21.60
CA LEU A 383 -22.39 -18.88 -22.86
C LEU A 383 -21.15 -19.76 -22.91
N PRO A 384 -21.27 -21.06 -23.25
CA PRO A 384 -20.16 -22.01 -23.28
C PRO A 384 -19.11 -21.68 -24.33
#